data_67a72ac110e0c42e90d37e51b7a7a8c2
#
_entry.id   67a72ac110e0c42e90d37e51b7a7a8c2
#
_cell.length_a   1.000
_cell.length_b   1.000
_cell.length_c   1.000
_cell.angle_alpha   90.00
_cell.angle_beta   90.00
_cell.angle_gamma   90.00
#
_symmetry.space_group_name_H-M   'P 1'
#
loop_
_entity.id
_entity.type
_entity.pdbx_description
1 polymer ?
#
loop_
_entity_poly.entity_id
_entity_poly.type
_entity_poly.pdbx_seq_one_letter_code
_entity_poly.pdbx_strand_id
1 'polypeptide(L)'
;MIGAKTLCSIGYEKALLPDVVGTLKSAGVAALIDVRDRPISRRPGFSKRQLAAAIEMAGMRYVHLAALGTPPEGRLAGRRREWDRFWTIVDEKLGRPEAELDLRQAAEIAGTEPSCLLCYEADWQVCHRRRIAEILEARHGFAIRHLMVHAMAHSREPGT
;
A
#
# COMPACT_ATOMS: atom_id res chain seq x y z
N MET A 1 3.25 -20.45 -18.91
CA MET A 1 3.19 -20.90 -17.54
C MET A 1 2.65 -19.80 -16.66
N ILE A 2 1.71 -20.15 -15.87
CA ILE A 2 1.08 -19.17 -15.01
C ILE A 2 1.53 -19.43 -13.60
N GLY A 3 2.39 -18.59 -13.09
CA GLY A 3 2.72 -18.63 -11.68
C GLY A 3 1.59 -18.11 -10.84
N ALA A 4 1.76 -18.16 -9.53
CA ALA A 4 0.83 -17.51 -8.62
C ALA A 4 0.77 -16.03 -8.95
N LYS A 5 -0.42 -15.45 -8.87
CA LYS A 5 -0.56 -14.01 -9.09
C LYS A 5 0.19 -13.27 -8.00
N THR A 6 0.90 -12.24 -8.40
CA THR A 6 1.71 -11.46 -7.47
C THR A 6 0.96 -10.24 -6.98
N LEU A 7 0.99 -10.03 -5.68
CA LEU A 7 0.48 -8.81 -5.04
C LEU A 7 1.66 -8.10 -4.41
N CYS A 8 1.89 -6.86 -4.82
CA CYS A 8 2.97 -6.06 -4.26
C CYS A 8 2.49 -5.23 -3.08
N SER A 9 3.42 -4.72 -2.30
CA SER A 9 3.16 -3.68 -1.30
C SER A 9 4.28 -2.66 -1.35
N ILE A 10 3.99 -1.42 -0.95
CA ILE A 10 4.95 -0.33 -0.96
C ILE A 10 4.63 0.65 0.17
N GLY A 11 5.68 1.22 0.78
CA GLY A 11 5.54 2.30 1.74
C GLY A 11 6.28 3.53 1.23
N TYR A 12 5.69 4.72 1.47
CA TYR A 12 6.28 5.94 0.92
C TYR A 12 7.06 6.78 1.95
N GLU A 13 7.31 6.23 3.13
CA GLU A 13 8.05 6.92 4.17
C GLU A 13 9.39 7.42 3.62
N LYS A 14 9.65 8.72 3.79
CA LYS A 14 10.88 9.38 3.32
C LYS A 14 11.10 9.30 1.81
N ALA A 15 10.09 8.97 1.04
CA ALA A 15 10.21 8.86 -0.41
C ALA A 15 9.66 10.10 -1.11
N LEU A 16 10.13 10.32 -2.33
CA LEU A 16 9.58 11.33 -3.22
C LEU A 16 8.54 10.69 -4.13
N LEU A 17 7.51 11.44 -4.47
CA LEU A 17 6.43 10.91 -5.31
C LEU A 17 6.94 10.36 -6.65
N PRO A 18 7.82 11.06 -7.40
CA PRO A 18 8.32 10.50 -8.66
C PRO A 18 9.02 9.16 -8.47
N ASP A 19 9.73 8.97 -7.35
CA ASP A 19 10.44 7.73 -7.08
C ASP A 19 9.45 6.59 -6.78
N VAL A 20 8.37 6.88 -6.07
CA VAL A 20 7.31 5.90 -5.83
C VAL A 20 6.66 5.50 -7.14
N VAL A 21 6.28 6.47 -7.96
CA VAL A 21 5.66 6.19 -9.27
C VAL A 21 6.60 5.37 -10.14
N GLY A 22 7.87 5.73 -10.20
CA GLY A 22 8.87 5.01 -10.99
C GLY A 22 9.06 3.57 -10.50
N THR A 23 9.10 3.37 -9.18
CA THR A 23 9.22 2.03 -8.60
C THR A 23 8.02 1.16 -8.97
N LEU A 24 6.82 1.71 -8.88
CA LEU A 24 5.59 0.99 -9.27
C LEU A 24 5.61 0.61 -10.75
N LYS A 25 5.98 1.55 -11.61
CA LYS A 25 6.03 1.28 -13.05
C LYS A 25 7.08 0.23 -13.39
N SER A 26 8.24 0.30 -12.76
CA SER A 26 9.31 -0.68 -12.97
C SER A 26 8.87 -2.08 -12.55
N ALA A 27 8.00 -2.18 -11.56
CA ALA A 27 7.48 -3.46 -11.10
C ALA A 27 6.29 -3.95 -11.91
N GLY A 28 5.83 -3.18 -12.90
CA GLY A 28 4.71 -3.56 -13.74
C GLY A 28 3.35 -3.42 -13.09
N VAL A 29 3.23 -2.57 -12.06
CA VAL A 29 1.97 -2.37 -11.35
C VAL A 29 0.97 -1.66 -12.26
N ALA A 30 -0.26 -2.16 -12.29
CA ALA A 30 -1.36 -1.55 -13.03
C ALA A 30 -2.37 -0.88 -12.11
N ALA A 31 -2.49 -1.33 -10.87
CA ALA A 31 -3.42 -0.73 -9.90
C ALA A 31 -2.74 -0.52 -8.56
N LEU A 32 -2.88 0.70 -8.03
CA LEU A 32 -2.43 1.03 -6.68
C LEU A 32 -3.64 1.01 -5.76
N ILE A 33 -3.58 0.16 -4.74
CA ILE A 33 -4.64 0.02 -3.75
C ILE A 33 -4.18 0.71 -2.48
N ASP A 34 -4.74 1.89 -2.22
CA ASP A 34 -4.40 2.70 -1.06
C ASP A 34 -5.16 2.16 0.16
N VAL A 35 -4.44 1.58 1.10
CA VAL A 35 -5.04 0.97 2.29
C VAL A 35 -4.91 1.84 3.53
N ARG A 36 -4.71 3.14 3.35
CA ARG A 36 -4.67 4.08 4.47
C ARG A 36 -6.09 4.39 4.96
N ASP A 37 -6.23 4.53 6.27
CA ASP A 37 -7.50 4.94 6.86
C ASP A 37 -7.84 6.37 6.44
N ARG A 38 -6.88 7.28 6.59
CA ARG A 38 -7.02 8.69 6.19
C ARG A 38 -5.90 9.02 5.22
N PRO A 39 -6.24 9.19 3.94
CA PRO A 39 -5.22 9.43 2.89
C PRO A 39 -4.82 10.89 2.83
N ILE A 40 -4.35 11.40 3.96
CA ILE A 40 -3.84 12.76 4.11
C ILE A 40 -2.40 12.64 4.56
N SER A 41 -1.50 13.36 3.89
CA SER A 41 -0.08 13.27 4.19
C SER A 41 0.56 14.65 4.18
N ARG A 42 1.54 14.85 5.07
CA ARG A 42 2.37 16.05 5.06
C ARG A 42 3.46 15.97 3.99
N ARG A 43 3.73 14.76 3.50
CA ARG A 43 4.69 14.62 2.40
C ARG A 43 4.05 15.10 1.10
N PRO A 44 4.73 15.99 0.34
CA PRO A 44 4.15 16.52 -0.89
C PRO A 44 3.75 15.42 -1.87
N GLY A 45 2.54 15.51 -2.38
CA GLY A 45 2.05 14.60 -3.40
C GLY A 45 1.35 13.35 -2.89
N PHE A 46 1.36 13.09 -1.58
CA PHE A 46 0.82 11.83 -1.06
C PHE A 46 -0.58 11.93 -0.44
N SER A 47 -1.19 13.11 -0.42
CA SER A 47 -2.60 13.20 -0.09
C SER A 47 -3.43 12.64 -1.25
N LYS A 48 -4.59 12.09 -0.93
CA LYS A 48 -5.38 11.28 -1.86
C LYS A 48 -5.53 11.87 -3.26
N ARG A 49 -5.95 13.13 -3.35
CA ARG A 49 -6.22 13.75 -4.65
C ARG A 49 -4.97 13.86 -5.50
N GLN A 50 -3.88 14.29 -4.90
CA GLN A 50 -2.61 14.46 -5.59
C GLN A 50 -2.02 13.11 -6.00
N LEU A 51 -2.07 12.14 -5.09
CA LEU A 51 -1.56 10.79 -5.36
C LEU A 51 -2.36 10.14 -6.49
N ALA A 52 -3.68 10.19 -6.41
CA ALA A 52 -4.54 9.62 -7.44
C ALA A 52 -4.23 10.21 -8.81
N ALA A 53 -4.09 11.55 -8.88
CA ALA A 53 -3.78 12.22 -10.14
C ALA A 53 -2.44 11.76 -10.71
N ALA A 54 -1.41 11.65 -9.87
CA ALA A 54 -0.08 11.22 -10.33
C ALA A 54 -0.09 9.76 -10.82
N ILE A 55 -0.81 8.89 -10.10
CA ILE A 55 -0.94 7.48 -10.47
C ILE A 55 -1.68 7.35 -11.79
N GLU A 56 -2.78 8.06 -11.96
CA GLU A 56 -3.55 8.01 -13.19
C GLU A 56 -2.80 8.60 -14.38
N MET A 57 -2.05 9.68 -14.18
CA MET A 57 -1.19 10.24 -15.21
C MET A 57 -0.11 9.26 -15.66
N ALA A 58 0.31 8.39 -14.78
CA ALA A 58 1.31 7.36 -15.10
C ALA A 58 0.69 6.12 -15.76
N GLY A 59 -0.62 6.13 -16.00
CA GLY A 59 -1.32 5.02 -16.65
C GLY A 59 -1.75 3.92 -15.72
N MET A 60 -1.75 4.16 -14.41
CA MET A 60 -2.18 3.18 -13.42
C MET A 60 -3.52 3.59 -12.81
N ARG A 61 -4.25 2.62 -12.27
CA ARG A 61 -5.48 2.89 -11.53
C ARG A 61 -5.17 3.19 -10.07
N TYR A 62 -5.96 4.07 -9.50
CA TYR A 62 -5.91 4.35 -8.06
C TYR A 62 -7.23 3.96 -7.41
N VAL A 63 -7.18 3.15 -6.35
CA VAL A 63 -8.36 2.75 -5.59
C VAL A 63 -8.05 2.95 -4.12
N HIS A 64 -8.96 3.61 -3.39
CA HIS A 64 -8.82 3.79 -1.95
C HIS A 64 -9.79 2.86 -1.22
N LEU A 65 -9.26 1.97 -0.40
CA LEU A 65 -10.05 1.03 0.40
C LEU A 65 -9.86 1.37 1.89
N ALA A 66 -10.58 2.39 2.33
CA ALA A 66 -10.41 2.99 3.65
C ALA A 66 -10.67 2.02 4.81
N ALA A 67 -11.58 1.06 4.61
CA ALA A 67 -11.92 0.12 5.67
C ALA A 67 -10.76 -0.81 6.04
N LEU A 68 -9.73 -0.87 5.20
CA LEU A 68 -8.51 -1.65 5.49
C LEU A 68 -7.49 -0.87 6.32
N GLY A 69 -7.75 0.41 6.57
CA GLY A 69 -6.78 1.27 7.25
C GLY A 69 -6.76 1.08 8.75
N THR A 70 -5.63 1.44 9.36
CA THR A 70 -5.46 1.37 10.80
C THR A 70 -6.14 2.58 11.45
N PRO A 71 -7.04 2.37 12.43
CA PRO A 71 -7.69 3.50 13.10
C PRO A 71 -6.71 4.31 13.96
N PRO A 72 -7.12 5.52 14.42
CA PRO A 72 -6.20 6.40 15.15
C PRO A 72 -5.52 5.77 16.36
N GLU A 73 -6.23 4.98 17.15
CA GLU A 73 -5.65 4.32 18.33
C GLU A 73 -4.59 3.29 17.92
N GLY A 74 -4.76 2.64 16.77
CA GLY A 74 -3.75 1.72 16.25
C GLY A 74 -2.52 2.47 15.74
N ARG A 75 -2.73 3.60 15.06
CA ARG A 75 -1.62 4.43 14.61
C ARG A 75 -0.80 4.95 15.79
N LEU A 76 -1.48 5.33 16.88
CA LEU A 76 -0.79 5.76 18.10
C LEU A 76 0.02 4.63 18.73
N ALA A 77 -0.56 3.44 18.82
CA ALA A 77 0.15 2.27 19.34
C ALA A 77 1.41 1.98 18.50
N GLY A 78 1.32 2.09 17.19
CA GLY A 78 2.46 1.89 16.29
C GLY A 78 3.56 2.92 16.52
N ARG A 79 3.21 4.20 16.67
CA ARG A 79 4.18 5.25 16.95
C ARG A 79 4.88 5.04 18.29
N ARG A 80 4.16 4.47 19.27
CA ARG A 80 4.72 4.15 20.60
C ARG A 80 5.39 2.79 20.66
N ARG A 81 5.41 2.07 19.55
CA ARG A 81 5.98 0.74 19.45
C ARG A 81 5.36 -0.25 20.42
N GLU A 82 4.09 -0.07 20.72
CA GLU A 82 3.30 -1.00 21.52
C GLU A 82 2.74 -2.06 20.57
N TRP A 83 3.61 -2.97 20.14
CA TRP A 83 3.30 -3.86 19.02
C TRP A 83 2.17 -4.85 19.30
N ASP A 84 2.08 -5.39 20.52
CA ASP A 84 0.99 -6.30 20.87
C ASP A 84 -0.35 -5.58 20.71
N ARG A 85 -0.43 -4.35 21.21
CA ARG A 85 -1.65 -3.54 21.10
C ARG A 85 -1.91 -3.16 19.65
N PHE A 86 -0.88 -2.79 18.91
CA PHE A 86 -1.00 -2.43 17.50
C PHE A 86 -1.63 -3.58 16.70
N TRP A 87 -1.08 -4.77 16.82
CA TRP A 87 -1.58 -5.91 16.04
C TRP A 87 -2.96 -6.35 16.49
N THR A 88 -3.28 -6.24 17.77
CA THR A 88 -4.64 -6.51 18.28
C THR A 88 -5.65 -5.57 17.62
N ILE A 89 -5.33 -4.28 17.53
CA ILE A 89 -6.21 -3.29 16.93
C ILE A 89 -6.34 -3.54 15.41
N VAL A 90 -5.23 -3.82 14.74
CA VAL A 90 -5.24 -4.13 13.30
C VAL A 90 -6.10 -5.35 13.02
N ASP A 91 -5.91 -6.43 13.77
CA ASP A 91 -6.65 -7.68 13.54
C ASP A 91 -8.15 -7.48 13.81
N GLU A 92 -8.51 -6.73 14.85
CA GLU A 92 -9.90 -6.42 15.13
C GLU A 92 -10.52 -5.60 13.99
N LYS A 93 -9.81 -4.58 13.52
CA LYS A 93 -10.30 -3.73 12.42
C LYS A 93 -10.52 -4.53 11.15
N LEU A 94 -9.56 -5.40 10.79
CA LEU A 94 -9.67 -6.22 9.59
C LEU A 94 -10.73 -7.31 9.69
N GLY A 95 -11.17 -7.63 10.90
CA GLY A 95 -12.27 -8.58 11.11
C GLY A 95 -13.67 -7.99 11.00
N ARG A 96 -13.78 -6.68 10.80
CA ARG A 96 -15.10 -6.04 10.70
C ARG A 96 -15.74 -6.29 9.33
N PRO A 97 -17.08 -6.26 9.25
CA PRO A 97 -17.78 -6.50 7.97
C PRO A 97 -17.35 -5.56 6.85
N GLU A 98 -17.16 -4.27 7.13
CA GLU A 98 -16.73 -3.32 6.11
C GLU A 98 -15.32 -3.61 5.59
N ALA A 99 -14.43 -4.10 6.46
CA ALA A 99 -13.10 -4.52 6.05
C ALA A 99 -13.17 -5.78 5.19
N GLU A 100 -14.07 -6.68 5.50
CA GLU A 100 -14.27 -7.90 4.69
C GLU A 100 -14.66 -7.57 3.26
N LEU A 101 -15.55 -6.59 3.09
CA LEU A 101 -15.94 -6.13 1.74
C LEU A 101 -14.75 -5.55 0.99
N ASP A 102 -13.94 -4.74 1.66
CA ASP A 102 -12.76 -4.15 1.05
C ASP A 102 -11.68 -5.21 0.75
N LEU A 103 -11.54 -6.23 1.60
CA LEU A 103 -10.62 -7.33 1.32
C LEU A 103 -11.04 -8.08 0.05
N ARG A 104 -12.33 -8.32 -0.12
CA ARG A 104 -12.83 -8.96 -1.32
C ARG A 104 -12.57 -8.10 -2.56
N GLN A 105 -12.79 -6.80 -2.45
CA GLN A 105 -12.54 -5.89 -3.56
C GLN A 105 -11.05 -5.88 -3.91
N ALA A 106 -10.18 -5.85 -2.92
CA ALA A 106 -8.74 -5.91 -3.14
C ALA A 106 -8.34 -7.20 -3.87
N ALA A 107 -8.90 -8.34 -3.43
CA ALA A 107 -8.61 -9.62 -4.06
C ALA A 107 -9.09 -9.66 -5.50
N GLU A 108 -10.25 -9.07 -5.79
CA GLU A 108 -10.79 -9.01 -7.14
C GLU A 108 -9.91 -8.16 -8.05
N ILE A 109 -9.51 -6.98 -7.59
CA ILE A 109 -8.63 -6.10 -8.36
C ILE A 109 -7.29 -6.80 -8.62
N ALA A 110 -6.67 -7.33 -7.58
CA ALA A 110 -5.37 -7.98 -7.69
C ALA A 110 -5.43 -9.26 -8.52
N GLY A 111 -6.61 -9.87 -8.57
CA GLY A 111 -6.84 -11.06 -9.40
C GLY A 111 -6.94 -10.77 -10.90
N THR A 112 -7.24 -9.53 -11.27
CA THR A 112 -7.42 -9.15 -12.68
C THR A 112 -6.24 -8.38 -13.25
N GLU A 113 -5.48 -7.66 -12.42
CA GLU A 113 -4.35 -6.86 -12.91
C GLU A 113 -3.28 -6.76 -11.82
N PRO A 114 -2.00 -6.59 -12.21
CA PRO A 114 -0.92 -6.46 -11.23
C PRO A 114 -1.17 -5.28 -10.29
N SER A 115 -1.20 -5.55 -9.00
CA SER A 115 -1.62 -4.57 -8.00
C SER A 115 -0.60 -4.41 -6.90
N CYS A 116 -0.64 -3.25 -6.24
CA CYS A 116 0.24 -2.93 -5.13
C CYS A 116 -0.53 -2.24 -4.02
N LEU A 117 -0.38 -2.74 -2.79
CA LEU A 117 -0.95 -2.10 -1.60
C LEU A 117 -0.03 -0.94 -1.19
N LEU A 118 -0.59 0.22 -0.89
CA LEU A 118 0.20 1.38 -0.45
C LEU A 118 -0.17 1.78 0.96
N CYS A 119 0.83 1.98 1.79
CA CYS A 119 0.70 2.62 3.09
C CYS A 119 1.92 3.50 3.37
N TYR A 120 2.06 3.99 4.60
CA TYR A 120 3.12 4.94 4.93
C TYR A 120 4.47 4.28 5.17
N GLU A 121 4.53 3.29 6.09
CA GLU A 121 5.80 2.76 6.60
C GLU A 121 6.63 2.11 5.50
N ALA A 122 7.91 2.48 5.43
CA ALA A 122 8.84 1.82 4.52
C ALA A 122 9.06 0.37 4.92
N ASP A 123 9.16 0.11 6.24
CA ASP A 123 9.31 -1.26 6.75
C ASP A 123 7.93 -1.93 6.79
N TRP A 124 7.71 -2.85 5.86
CA TRP A 124 6.43 -3.55 5.76
C TRP A 124 6.15 -4.43 7.00
N GLN A 125 7.18 -4.84 7.74
CA GLN A 125 7.04 -5.74 8.88
C GLN A 125 6.28 -5.08 10.03
N VAL A 126 6.32 -3.75 10.12
CA VAL A 126 5.65 -2.98 11.17
C VAL A 126 4.47 -2.17 10.62
N CYS A 127 3.98 -2.54 9.45
CA CYS A 127 2.87 -1.87 8.80
C CYS A 127 1.68 -2.81 8.67
N HIS A 128 0.47 -2.28 8.81
CA HIS A 128 -0.74 -3.08 8.70
C HIS A 128 -0.91 -3.75 7.33
N ARG A 129 -0.28 -3.22 6.27
CA ARG A 129 -0.34 -3.85 4.96
C ARG A 129 0.26 -5.26 4.96
N ARG A 130 1.14 -5.55 5.91
CA ARG A 130 1.65 -6.91 6.12
C ARG A 130 0.50 -7.87 6.39
N ARG A 131 -0.41 -7.50 7.31
CA ARG A 131 -1.52 -8.37 7.68
C ARG A 131 -2.50 -8.52 6.52
N ILE A 132 -2.77 -7.45 5.80
CA ILE A 132 -3.62 -7.50 4.62
C ILE A 132 -3.03 -8.47 3.59
N ALA A 133 -1.74 -8.36 3.32
CA ALA A 133 -1.06 -9.25 2.39
C ALA A 133 -1.13 -10.71 2.85
N GLU A 134 -0.93 -10.97 4.14
CA GLU A 134 -1.02 -12.32 4.70
C GLU A 134 -2.41 -12.91 4.52
N ILE A 135 -3.45 -12.11 4.75
CA ILE A 135 -4.83 -12.56 4.56
C ILE A 135 -5.09 -12.91 3.10
N LEU A 136 -4.66 -12.05 2.19
CA LEU A 136 -4.88 -12.28 0.75
C LEU A 136 -4.06 -13.46 0.24
N GLU A 137 -2.86 -13.64 0.75
CA GLU A 137 -2.04 -14.80 0.43
C GLU A 137 -2.74 -16.08 0.90
N ALA A 138 -3.20 -16.11 2.15
CA ALA A 138 -3.82 -17.31 2.73
C ALA A 138 -5.14 -17.66 2.04
N ARG A 139 -5.94 -16.66 1.69
CA ARG A 139 -7.28 -16.90 1.11
C ARG A 139 -7.26 -17.13 -0.39
N HIS A 140 -6.33 -16.51 -1.10
CA HIS A 140 -6.38 -16.47 -2.57
C HIS A 140 -5.09 -16.94 -3.23
N GLY A 141 -4.06 -17.27 -2.47
CA GLY A 141 -2.82 -17.81 -3.02
C GLY A 141 -1.92 -16.80 -3.71
N PHE A 142 -2.06 -15.50 -3.41
CA PHE A 142 -1.16 -14.50 -3.99
C PHE A 142 0.26 -14.70 -3.51
N ALA A 143 1.22 -14.50 -4.42
CA ALA A 143 2.63 -14.40 -4.04
C ALA A 143 2.91 -12.95 -3.68
N ILE A 144 3.39 -12.71 -2.47
CA ILE A 144 3.57 -11.35 -1.96
C ILE A 144 4.97 -10.84 -2.25
N ARG A 145 5.06 -9.60 -2.75
CA ARG A 145 6.33 -8.95 -3.01
C ARG A 145 6.33 -7.55 -2.42
N HIS A 146 7.14 -7.33 -1.40
CA HIS A 146 7.26 -6.01 -0.76
C HIS A 146 8.29 -5.17 -1.50
N LEU A 147 7.83 -4.12 -2.16
CA LEU A 147 8.71 -3.24 -2.93
C LEU A 147 9.36 -2.21 -2.02
N MET A 148 10.62 -1.92 -2.28
CA MET A 148 11.32 -0.82 -1.64
C MET A 148 11.48 0.31 -2.66
N VAL A 149 11.15 1.53 -2.24
CA VAL A 149 11.30 2.69 -3.13
C VAL A 149 12.78 2.96 -3.36
N HIS A 150 13.14 3.20 -4.60
CA HIS A 150 14.50 3.59 -4.95
C HIS A 150 14.46 4.85 -5.81
N ALA A 151 15.52 5.65 -5.70
CA ALA A 151 15.60 6.90 -6.43
C ALA A 151 15.75 6.64 -7.92
N MET A 152 14.98 7.38 -8.73
CA MET A 152 15.09 7.30 -10.17
C MET A 152 16.27 8.14 -10.66
N ALA A 153 16.90 7.69 -11.74
CA ALA A 153 18.08 8.37 -12.27
C ALA A 153 17.80 9.84 -12.60
N HIS A 154 16.63 10.13 -13.14
CA HIS A 154 16.28 11.49 -13.52
C HIS A 154 16.06 12.42 -12.33
N SER A 155 15.80 11.89 -11.15
CA SER A 155 15.61 12.70 -9.96
C SER A 155 16.94 13.18 -9.38
N ARG A 156 18.04 12.81 -10.00
CA ARG A 156 19.40 13.18 -9.59
C ARG A 156 20.12 13.98 -10.64
N GLU A 157 19.40 14.80 -11.33
CA GLU A 157 20.08 15.62 -12.30
C GLU A 157 21.19 16.40 -11.62
N PRO A 158 22.39 16.33 -12.18
CA PRO A 158 23.49 17.04 -11.57
C PRO A 158 23.16 18.50 -11.54
N GLY A 159 23.38 19.04 -10.38
CA GLY A 159 23.06 20.39 -10.05
C GLY A 159 23.33 21.38 -11.15
N THR A 160 22.58 21.31 -11.74
CA THR A 160 22.46 22.39 -12.54
C THR A 160 22.33 23.52 -11.59
#